data_51ba21a4b39fc7480b66e29f31c41db3
#
_entry.id   51ba21a4b39fc7480b66e29f31c41db3
#
_cell.length_a   1.000
_cell.length_b   1.000
_cell.length_c   1.000
_cell.angle_alpha   90.00
_cell.angle_beta   90.00
_cell.angle_gamma   90.00
#
_symmetry.space_group_name_H-M   'P 1'
#
loop_
_entity.id
_entity.type
_entity.pdbx_description
1 polymer ?
#
loop_
_entity_poly.entity_id
_entity_poly.type
_entity_poly.pdbx_seq_one_letter_code
_entity_poly.pdbx_strand_id
1 'polypeptide(L)'
;NYWRENYDLRYILERDWAKLGPRLEGKIHIYCGDMDNYYLNNAVYLMEEFLESTKEPYYNGEVDYGDRAEHCWNGDHTRPNAISRLRYNQMFIKKAVERMEKTAPSDADLKSWRY
;
A
#
# COMPACT_ATOMS: atom_id res chain seq x y z
N ASN A 1 15.05 10.36 -18.67
CA ASN A 1 14.68 9.01 -19.13
C ASN A 1 13.17 8.82 -19.00
N TYR A 2 12.49 8.65 -20.14
CA TYR A 2 11.02 8.57 -20.24
C TYR A 2 10.38 7.56 -19.26
N TRP A 3 10.94 6.37 -19.15
CA TRP A 3 10.42 5.32 -18.26
C TRP A 3 10.53 5.72 -16.79
N ARG A 4 11.66 6.24 -16.37
CA ARG A 4 11.86 6.68 -15.00
C ARG A 4 10.91 7.81 -14.61
N GLU A 5 10.75 8.79 -15.49
CA GLU A 5 9.93 9.96 -15.23
C GLU A 5 8.42 9.67 -15.19
N ASN A 6 7.98 8.64 -15.90
CA ASN A 6 6.55 8.36 -16.09
C ASN A 6 6.06 7.07 -15.43
N TYR A 7 6.94 6.12 -15.10
CA TYR A 7 6.55 4.80 -14.60
C TYR A 7 7.30 4.32 -13.36
N ASP A 8 8.42 4.94 -13.00
CA ASP A 8 9.11 4.63 -11.75
C ASP A 8 8.37 5.31 -10.59
N LEU A 9 7.56 4.53 -9.88
CA LEU A 9 6.70 5.04 -8.81
C LEU A 9 7.52 5.63 -7.65
N ARG A 10 8.66 5.03 -7.30
CA ARG A 10 9.54 5.58 -6.26
C ARG A 10 10.06 6.96 -6.69
N TYR A 11 10.58 7.07 -7.89
CA TYR A 11 11.09 8.34 -8.42
C TYR A 11 10.01 9.41 -8.48
N ILE A 12 8.80 9.06 -8.93
CA ILE A 12 7.67 9.99 -9.01
C ILE A 12 7.27 10.49 -7.62
N LEU A 13 7.17 9.57 -6.66
CA LEU A 13 6.81 9.92 -5.28
C LEU A 13 7.88 10.78 -4.62
N GLU A 14 9.16 10.44 -4.78
CA GLU A 14 10.29 11.20 -4.24
C GLU A 14 10.33 12.62 -4.81
N ARG A 15 10.13 12.77 -6.13
CA ARG A 15 10.09 14.06 -6.80
C ARG A 15 8.90 14.93 -6.37
N ASP A 16 7.73 14.33 -6.23
CA ASP A 16 6.47 15.05 -6.11
C ASP A 16 5.83 14.90 -4.72
N TRP A 17 6.56 14.46 -3.70
CA TRP A 17 6.00 14.14 -2.39
C TRP A 17 5.29 15.32 -1.72
N ALA A 18 5.82 16.51 -1.84
CA ALA A 18 5.17 17.72 -1.31
C ALA A 18 3.73 17.92 -1.82
N LYS A 19 3.45 17.46 -3.04
CA LYS A 19 2.12 17.54 -3.67
C LYS A 19 1.30 16.27 -3.45
N LEU A 20 1.93 15.11 -3.54
CA LEU A 20 1.26 13.80 -3.50
C LEU A 20 1.08 13.29 -2.06
N GLY A 21 2.05 13.53 -1.19
CA GLY A 21 2.05 13.03 0.18
C GLY A 21 0.77 13.35 0.95
N PRO A 22 0.28 14.61 0.98
CA PRO A 22 -0.97 14.94 1.67
C PRO A 22 -2.21 14.20 1.16
N ARG A 23 -2.17 13.74 -0.10
CA ARG A 23 -3.26 12.96 -0.70
C ARG A 23 -3.13 11.46 -0.48
N LEU A 24 -1.91 10.99 -0.22
CA LEU A 24 -1.55 9.57 -0.11
C LEU A 24 -1.32 9.12 1.34
N GLU A 25 -1.22 10.04 2.27
CA GLU A 25 -1.03 9.74 3.68
C GLU A 25 -2.02 8.68 4.17
N GLY A 26 -1.48 7.59 4.71
CA GLY A 26 -2.24 6.46 5.22
C GLY A 26 -2.99 5.62 4.18
N LYS A 27 -2.70 5.81 2.88
CA LYS A 27 -3.34 5.07 1.79
C LYS A 27 -2.43 4.07 1.08
N ILE A 28 -1.13 4.15 1.32
CA ILE A 28 -0.15 3.26 0.69
C ILE A 28 -0.03 2.01 1.56
N HIS A 29 -0.45 0.87 1.01
CA HIS A 29 -0.34 -0.44 1.63
C HIS A 29 0.31 -1.39 0.63
N ILE A 30 1.47 -1.95 0.97
CA ILE A 30 2.25 -2.83 0.10
C ILE A 30 2.44 -4.16 0.83
N TYR A 31 2.14 -5.25 0.15
CA TYR A 31 2.32 -6.61 0.64
C TYR A 31 3.19 -7.39 -0.34
N CYS A 32 4.28 -7.95 0.15
CA CYS A 32 5.24 -8.65 -0.70
C CYS A 32 5.79 -9.89 0.00
N GLY A 33 5.95 -10.97 -0.73
CA GLY A 33 6.73 -12.11 -0.24
C GLY A 33 8.22 -11.73 -0.14
N ASP A 34 8.89 -12.03 0.95
CA ASP A 34 10.32 -11.70 1.11
C ASP A 34 11.23 -12.61 0.27
N MET A 35 10.70 -13.74 -0.22
CA MET A 35 11.33 -14.64 -1.19
C MET A 35 10.60 -14.63 -2.54
N ASP A 36 10.17 -13.45 -2.98
CA ASP A 36 9.50 -13.29 -4.28
C ASP A 36 10.35 -13.89 -5.41
N ASN A 37 9.82 -14.90 -6.08
CA ASN A 37 10.50 -15.63 -7.14
C ASN A 37 10.69 -14.83 -8.45
N TYR A 38 10.13 -13.62 -8.54
CA TYR A 38 10.41 -12.61 -9.57
C TYR A 38 11.33 -11.50 -9.08
N TYR A 39 11.83 -11.61 -7.84
CA TYR A 39 12.73 -10.62 -7.21
C TYR A 39 12.13 -9.21 -7.04
N LEU A 40 10.81 -9.08 -7.05
CA LEU A 40 10.12 -7.79 -6.89
C LEU A 40 10.23 -7.25 -5.46
N ASN A 41 10.51 -8.10 -4.48
CA ASN A 41 10.84 -7.69 -3.11
C ASN A 41 11.98 -6.66 -3.06
N ASN A 42 12.97 -6.73 -3.95
CA ASN A 42 14.04 -5.74 -4.02
C ASN A 42 13.52 -4.33 -4.37
N ALA A 43 12.54 -4.23 -5.25
CA ALA A 43 11.90 -2.96 -5.58
C ALA A 43 11.06 -2.43 -4.41
N VAL A 44 10.42 -3.34 -3.65
CA VAL A 44 9.64 -2.98 -2.47
C VAL A 44 10.55 -2.45 -1.35
N TYR A 45 11.72 -3.05 -1.12
CA TYR A 45 12.70 -2.53 -0.15
C TYR A 45 13.12 -1.10 -0.47
N LEU A 46 13.38 -0.80 -1.74
CA LEU A 46 13.73 0.56 -2.17
C LEU A 46 12.57 1.53 -2.00
N MET A 47 11.34 1.09 -2.22
CA MET A 47 10.15 1.90 -1.99
C MET A 47 9.94 2.16 -0.50
N GLU A 48 10.07 1.15 0.35
CA GLU A 48 9.94 1.25 1.80
C GLU A 48 10.97 2.22 2.37
N GLU A 49 12.24 2.11 1.96
CA GLU A 49 13.30 3.04 2.36
C GLU A 49 12.90 4.50 2.11
N PHE A 50 12.33 4.77 0.95
CA PHE A 50 11.81 6.10 0.64
C PHE A 50 10.62 6.48 1.52
N LEU A 51 9.61 5.60 1.64
CA LEU A 51 8.40 5.87 2.41
C LEU A 51 8.71 6.17 3.88
N GLU A 52 9.59 5.38 4.49
CA GLU A 52 10.04 5.59 5.88
C GLU A 52 10.81 6.90 6.08
N SER A 53 11.44 7.41 5.02
CA SER A 53 12.16 8.69 5.05
C SER A 53 11.23 9.90 4.91
N THR A 54 9.97 9.73 4.53
CA THR A 54 9.05 10.82 4.23
C THR A 54 8.73 11.67 5.47
N LYS A 55 8.59 12.98 5.23
CA LYS A 55 8.21 13.98 6.23
C LYS A 55 7.25 14.98 5.59
N GLU A 56 6.34 15.51 6.37
CA GLU A 56 5.43 16.61 5.97
C GLU A 56 4.57 16.29 4.73
N PRO A 57 3.77 15.20 4.77
CA PRO A 57 3.54 14.30 5.89
C PRO A 57 4.45 13.06 5.86
N TYR A 58 4.58 12.38 6.99
CA TYR A 58 5.01 10.99 7.01
C TYR A 58 3.97 10.13 6.29
N TYR A 59 4.39 9.11 5.52
CA TYR A 59 3.46 8.36 4.65
C TYR A 59 2.34 7.63 5.41
N ASN A 60 2.58 7.27 6.67
CA ASN A 60 1.59 6.71 7.60
C ASN A 60 0.77 5.53 7.03
N GLY A 61 1.42 4.76 6.18
CA GLY A 61 0.85 3.57 5.54
C GLY A 61 1.45 2.28 6.08
N GLU A 62 1.57 1.27 5.23
CA GLU A 62 2.03 -0.06 5.64
C GLU A 62 2.83 -0.72 4.53
N VAL A 63 3.99 -1.25 4.87
CA VAL A 63 4.72 -2.22 4.05
C VAL A 63 4.87 -3.48 4.88
N ASP A 64 4.44 -4.62 4.36
CA ASP A 64 4.40 -5.88 5.09
C ASP A 64 4.97 -7.02 4.24
N TYR A 65 5.78 -7.85 4.85
CA TYR A 65 6.46 -8.96 4.17
C TYR A 65 6.00 -10.31 4.70
N GLY A 66 5.71 -11.23 3.77
CA GLY A 66 5.48 -12.62 4.10
C GLY A 66 6.80 -13.38 4.29
N ASP A 67 7.05 -13.91 5.49
CA ASP A 67 8.24 -14.72 5.77
C ASP A 67 8.31 -15.93 4.83
N ARG A 68 9.39 -16.02 4.05
CA ARG A 68 9.64 -17.06 3.04
C ARG A 68 8.52 -17.23 2.02
N ALA A 69 7.71 -16.18 1.84
CA ALA A 69 6.60 -16.21 0.91
C ALA A 69 7.02 -15.82 -0.51
N GLU A 70 6.35 -16.43 -1.49
CA GLU A 70 6.56 -16.20 -2.90
C GLU A 70 5.77 -14.99 -3.42
N HIS A 71 5.88 -14.74 -4.72
CA HIS A 71 5.24 -13.64 -5.44
C HIS A 71 3.72 -13.47 -5.17
N CYS A 72 3.01 -14.57 -4.99
CA CYS A 72 1.55 -14.55 -4.80
C CYS A 72 1.10 -14.31 -3.35
N TRP A 73 1.99 -13.97 -2.44
CA TRP A 73 1.59 -13.65 -1.07
C TRP A 73 0.86 -12.30 -0.98
N ASN A 74 -0.20 -12.24 -0.20
CA ASN A 74 -1.15 -11.13 -0.17
C ASN A 74 -1.43 -10.56 1.24
N GLY A 75 -0.51 -10.72 2.18
CA GLY A 75 -0.67 -10.13 3.51
C GLY A 75 -1.33 -11.03 4.55
N ASP A 76 -1.58 -12.32 4.26
CA ASP A 76 -2.10 -13.26 5.25
C ASP A 76 -0.96 -14.09 5.86
N HIS A 77 -0.52 -13.70 7.05
CA HIS A 77 0.55 -14.41 7.78
C HIS A 77 0.17 -15.82 8.26
N THR A 78 -1.10 -16.18 8.20
CA THR A 78 -1.56 -17.53 8.54
C THR A 78 -1.45 -18.50 7.37
N ARG A 79 -1.17 -18.00 6.16
CA ARG A 79 -1.07 -18.77 4.93
C ARG A 79 0.11 -18.26 4.09
N PRO A 80 1.16 -19.05 3.93
CA PRO A 80 2.40 -18.61 3.29
C PRO A 80 2.27 -18.30 1.80
N ASN A 81 1.24 -18.83 1.13
CA ASN A 81 1.01 -18.65 -0.30
C ASN A 81 -0.39 -18.13 -0.58
N ALA A 82 -0.74 -18.02 -1.84
CA ALA A 82 -1.94 -17.39 -2.35
C ALA A 82 -3.21 -17.59 -1.50
N ILE A 83 -3.86 -16.51 -1.17
CA ILE A 83 -5.22 -16.50 -0.61
C ILE A 83 -6.25 -16.34 -1.73
N SER A 84 -7.49 -16.77 -1.49
CA SER A 84 -8.56 -16.57 -2.46
C SER A 84 -8.80 -15.08 -2.72
N ARG A 85 -9.23 -14.72 -3.94
CA ARG A 85 -9.59 -13.34 -4.29
C ARG A 85 -10.66 -12.76 -3.36
N LEU A 86 -11.60 -13.58 -2.91
CA LEU A 86 -12.64 -13.15 -1.97
C LEU A 86 -12.02 -12.67 -0.66
N ARG A 87 -11.12 -13.46 -0.07
CA ARG A 87 -10.45 -13.10 1.19
C ARG A 87 -9.56 -11.86 1.03
N TYR A 88 -8.81 -11.80 -0.05
CA TYR A 88 -8.02 -10.65 -0.41
C TYR A 88 -8.86 -9.37 -0.50
N ASN A 89 -9.96 -9.42 -1.24
CA ASN A 89 -10.87 -8.28 -1.35
C ASN A 89 -11.47 -7.89 0.00
N GLN A 90 -11.84 -8.86 0.84
CA GLN A 90 -12.34 -8.57 2.19
C GLN A 90 -11.31 -7.82 3.04
N MET A 91 -10.03 -8.20 2.99
CA MET A 91 -8.95 -7.51 3.71
C MET A 91 -8.81 -6.06 3.22
N PHE A 92 -8.78 -5.83 1.92
CA PHE A 92 -8.63 -4.49 1.35
C PHE A 92 -9.85 -3.61 1.57
N ILE A 93 -11.05 -4.14 1.36
CA ILE A 93 -12.30 -3.41 1.62
C ILE A 93 -12.38 -2.99 3.08
N LYS A 94 -12.02 -3.88 4.00
CA LYS A 94 -11.98 -3.53 5.42
C LYS A 94 -11.06 -2.35 5.70
N LYS A 95 -9.81 -2.39 5.22
CA LYS A 95 -8.84 -1.28 5.38
C LYS A 95 -9.33 0.01 4.73
N ALA A 96 -9.93 -0.08 3.54
CA ALA A 96 -10.48 1.08 2.85
C ALA A 96 -11.64 1.72 3.63
N VAL A 97 -12.57 0.90 4.14
CA VAL A 97 -13.70 1.37 4.95
C VAL A 97 -13.20 2.02 6.25
N GLU A 98 -12.31 1.38 6.97
CA GLU A 98 -11.70 1.93 8.20
C GLU A 98 -11.04 3.29 7.93
N ARG A 99 -10.33 3.41 6.80
CA ARG A 99 -9.72 4.69 6.40
C ARG A 99 -10.77 5.74 6.07
N MET A 100 -11.79 5.40 5.31
CA MET A 100 -12.88 6.31 4.97
C MET A 100 -13.61 6.81 6.20
N GLU A 101 -13.95 5.92 7.13
CA GLU A 101 -14.60 6.28 8.39
C GLU A 101 -13.72 7.20 9.26
N LYS A 102 -12.42 6.92 9.32
CA LYS A 102 -11.45 7.73 10.08
C LYS A 102 -11.24 9.14 9.52
N THR A 103 -11.38 9.30 8.20
CA THR A 103 -11.05 10.57 7.53
C THR A 103 -12.25 11.30 6.95
N ALA A 104 -13.45 10.76 7.13
CA ALA A 104 -14.68 11.38 6.67
C ALA A 104 -14.93 12.72 7.38
N PRO A 105 -15.40 13.75 6.67
CA PRO A 105 -15.97 14.94 7.29
C PRO A 105 -17.07 14.59 8.29
N SER A 106 -17.25 15.43 9.30
CA SER A 106 -18.27 15.19 10.35
C SER A 106 -19.71 15.14 9.86
N ASP A 107 -19.98 15.72 8.70
CA ASP A 107 -21.28 15.76 8.02
C ASP A 107 -21.42 14.71 6.91
N ALA A 108 -20.43 13.84 6.73
CA ALA A 108 -20.45 12.81 5.70
C ALA A 108 -21.53 11.76 5.96
N ASP A 109 -22.29 11.42 4.93
CA ASP A 109 -23.19 10.28 4.97
C ASP A 109 -22.42 8.98 4.76
N LEU A 110 -22.16 8.27 5.86
CA LEU A 110 -21.45 6.99 5.86
C LEU A 110 -22.39 5.77 5.78
N LYS A 111 -23.69 5.97 5.54
CA LYS A 111 -24.69 4.90 5.59
C LYS A 111 -25.43 4.66 4.29
N SER A 112 -25.71 5.71 3.51
CA SER A 112 -26.57 5.61 2.31
C SER A 112 -26.01 4.67 1.23
N TRP A 113 -24.70 4.50 1.14
CA TRP A 113 -24.06 3.60 0.18
C TRP A 113 -24.17 2.11 0.52
N ARG A 114 -24.72 1.78 1.68
CA ARG A 114 -24.88 0.38 2.15
C ARG A 114 -26.17 -0.28 1.65
N TYR A 115 -26.98 0.43 0.86
CA TYR A 115 -28.28 -0.05 0.37
C TYR A 115 -28.35 -0.06 -1.14
#